data_acf3863e6ead6ed4e4e5adfaec3d50f0
#
_entry.id   acf3863e6ead6ed4e4e5adfaec3d50f0
#
_cell.length_a   1.000
_cell.length_b   1.000
_cell.length_c   1.000
_cell.angle_alpha   90.00
_cell.angle_beta   90.00
_cell.angle_gamma   90.00
#
_symmetry.space_group_name_H-M   'P 1'
#
loop_
_entity.id
_entity.type
_entity.pdbx_description
1 polymer ?
#
loop_
_entity_poly.entity_id
_entity_poly.type
_entity_poly.pdbx_seq_one_letter_code
_entity_poly.pdbx_strand_id
1 'polypeptide(L)'
;GGVSKSDFDAAEMAWKVSRRSYNNLLENTLLRSPISGVVTARNYDQGDLYSGQAIFVVQQITPVKLLVGISESDYTKVKKGDQVEITADAIPGRTFTGKVNNVYPTIDPTNHTFTTEVLVGNTDRTLRPGMFARAKVEFGVNNSIVVPDEAVVKMQGSGQRSVYVVGSDNTVNSVIVK
;
A
#
# COMPACT_ATOMS: atom_id res chain seq x y z
N GLY A 1 23.96 58.79 -23.22
CA GLY A 1 24.12 58.65 -21.81
C GLY A 1 23.94 57.21 -21.40
N GLY A 2 25.04 56.51 -21.03
CA GLY A 2 24.99 55.14 -20.52
C GLY A 2 24.71 55.16 -19.01
N VAL A 3 23.93 54.21 -18.54
CA VAL A 3 23.70 53.97 -17.10
C VAL A 3 24.93 53.26 -16.55
N SER A 4 25.37 53.57 -15.31
CA SER A 4 26.48 52.84 -14.71
C SER A 4 26.10 51.40 -14.44
N LYS A 5 27.09 50.50 -14.46
CA LYS A 5 26.85 49.07 -14.15
C LYS A 5 26.26 48.90 -12.75
N SER A 6 26.71 49.72 -11.81
CA SER A 6 26.19 49.74 -10.44
C SER A 6 24.69 50.09 -10.36
N ASP A 7 24.26 51.09 -11.13
CA ASP A 7 22.85 51.50 -11.17
C ASP A 7 21.98 50.47 -11.87
N PHE A 8 22.52 49.78 -12.88
CA PHE A 8 21.83 48.67 -13.54
C PHE A 8 21.66 47.47 -12.58
N ASP A 9 22.74 47.09 -11.90
CA ASP A 9 22.72 45.97 -10.94
C ASP A 9 21.75 46.27 -9.78
N ALA A 10 21.72 47.51 -9.28
CA ALA A 10 20.77 47.93 -8.24
C ALA A 10 19.33 47.86 -8.72
N ALA A 11 19.04 48.33 -9.94
CA ALA A 11 17.70 48.30 -10.54
C ALA A 11 17.27 46.83 -10.81
N GLU A 12 18.17 45.96 -11.25
CA GLU A 12 17.89 44.54 -11.44
C GLU A 12 17.55 43.84 -10.13
N MET A 13 18.29 44.14 -9.07
CA MET A 13 18.01 43.59 -7.73
C MET A 13 16.64 44.06 -7.19
N ALA A 14 16.34 45.34 -7.32
CA ALA A 14 15.04 45.89 -6.90
C ALA A 14 13.89 45.25 -7.66
N TRP A 15 14.05 45.03 -8.97
CA TRP A 15 13.06 44.33 -9.77
C TRP A 15 12.89 42.88 -9.37
N LYS A 16 13.98 42.14 -9.14
CA LYS A 16 13.94 40.76 -8.64
C LYS A 16 13.23 40.60 -7.29
N VAL A 17 13.46 41.56 -6.39
CA VAL A 17 12.80 41.56 -5.05
C VAL A 17 11.31 41.82 -5.21
N SER A 18 10.92 42.87 -6.00
CA SER A 18 9.51 43.19 -6.24
C SER A 18 8.77 42.05 -6.92
N ARG A 19 9.42 41.38 -7.89
CA ARG A 19 8.84 40.23 -8.58
C ARG A 19 8.64 39.03 -7.65
N ARG A 20 9.58 38.78 -6.74
CA ARG A 20 9.43 37.72 -5.71
C ARG A 20 8.29 38.02 -4.75
N SER A 21 8.19 39.27 -4.27
CA SER A 21 7.08 39.71 -3.42
C SER A 21 5.74 39.53 -4.09
N TYR A 22 5.64 39.93 -5.36
CA TYR A 22 4.42 39.75 -6.16
C TYR A 22 4.05 38.28 -6.34
N ASN A 23 5.02 37.42 -6.67
CA ASN A 23 4.78 35.99 -6.82
C ASN A 23 4.32 35.34 -5.51
N ASN A 24 4.97 35.70 -4.37
CA ASN A 24 4.55 35.24 -3.06
C ASN A 24 3.11 35.66 -2.71
N LEU A 25 2.73 36.88 -3.09
CA LEU A 25 1.37 37.36 -2.89
C LEU A 25 0.35 36.57 -3.74
N LEU A 26 0.70 36.26 -4.98
CA LEU A 26 -0.13 35.42 -5.86
C LEU A 26 -0.26 33.99 -5.33
N GLU A 27 0.84 33.38 -4.86
CA GLU A 27 0.82 32.03 -4.30
C GLU A 27 -0.05 31.94 -3.04
N ASN A 28 -0.06 32.99 -2.22
CA ASN A 28 -0.90 33.08 -1.01
C ASN A 28 -2.37 33.38 -1.30
N THR A 29 -2.69 33.96 -2.47
CA THR A 29 -4.08 34.28 -2.87
C THR A 29 -4.73 33.21 -3.73
N LEU A 30 -3.95 32.42 -4.45
CA LEU A 30 -4.42 31.33 -5.32
C LEU A 30 -3.99 29.98 -4.76
N LEU A 31 -4.87 29.38 -3.98
CA LEU A 31 -4.63 28.02 -3.46
C LEU A 31 -4.77 27.00 -4.61
N ARG A 32 -3.65 26.35 -4.93
CA ARG A 32 -3.61 25.29 -5.93
C ARG A 32 -3.28 23.97 -5.27
N SER A 33 -3.96 22.90 -5.71
CA SER A 33 -3.59 21.55 -5.27
C SER A 33 -2.24 21.16 -5.85
N PRO A 34 -1.27 20.68 -5.03
CA PRO A 34 0.01 20.17 -5.52
C PRO A 34 -0.11 18.82 -6.20
N ILE A 35 -1.24 18.12 -6.04
CA ILE A 35 -1.51 16.80 -6.60
C ILE A 35 -2.80 16.82 -7.43
N SER A 36 -2.84 15.95 -8.43
CA SER A 36 -4.08 15.62 -9.14
C SER A 36 -4.90 14.64 -8.32
N GLY A 37 -6.19 14.90 -8.13
CA GLY A 37 -7.03 14.05 -7.31
C GLY A 37 -8.47 14.52 -7.27
N VAL A 38 -9.21 13.99 -6.31
CA VAL A 38 -10.61 14.35 -6.05
C VAL A 38 -10.67 15.10 -4.73
N VAL A 39 -11.45 16.17 -4.71
CA VAL A 39 -11.75 16.92 -3.47
C VAL A 39 -12.64 16.03 -2.60
N THR A 40 -12.15 15.62 -1.45
CA THR A 40 -12.87 14.74 -0.52
C THR A 40 -13.49 15.49 0.66
N ALA A 41 -13.01 16.70 0.95
CA ALA A 41 -13.63 17.59 1.91
C ALA A 41 -13.42 19.05 1.53
N ARG A 42 -14.42 19.87 1.80
CA ARG A 42 -14.41 21.33 1.75
C ARG A 42 -14.90 21.83 3.10
N ASN A 43 -14.04 22.51 3.84
CA ASN A 43 -14.30 22.89 5.24
C ASN A 43 -14.72 24.36 5.40
N TYR A 44 -14.68 25.15 4.31
CA TYR A 44 -15.05 26.55 4.35
C TYR A 44 -15.91 26.93 3.16
N ASP A 45 -16.88 27.78 3.39
CA ASP A 45 -17.67 28.46 2.38
C ASP A 45 -17.20 29.91 2.16
N GLN A 46 -17.70 30.53 1.12
CA GLN A 46 -17.39 31.94 0.85
C GLN A 46 -17.94 32.84 1.98
N GLY A 47 -17.05 33.58 2.60
CA GLY A 47 -17.39 34.46 3.74
C GLY A 47 -17.06 33.88 5.10
N ASP A 48 -16.68 32.60 5.19
CA ASP A 48 -16.28 31.99 6.45
C ASP A 48 -14.96 32.56 6.96
N LEU A 49 -14.86 32.65 8.28
CA LEU A 49 -13.62 33.06 8.94
C LEU A 49 -12.66 31.85 9.00
N TYR A 50 -11.44 32.02 8.51
CA TYR A 50 -10.43 30.96 8.55
C TYR A 50 -9.98 30.66 9.99
N SER A 51 -10.13 29.41 10.43
CA SER A 51 -9.81 28.93 11.78
C SER A 51 -8.60 27.98 11.86
N GLY A 52 -7.80 27.91 10.79
CA GLY A 52 -6.57 27.09 10.76
C GLY A 52 -6.73 25.67 10.23
N GLN A 53 -7.95 25.24 9.87
CA GLN A 53 -8.17 23.93 9.25
C GLN A 53 -7.84 23.97 7.76
N ALA A 54 -7.60 22.79 7.16
CA ALA A 54 -7.42 22.68 5.71
C ALA A 54 -8.70 23.13 4.99
N ILE A 55 -8.58 24.05 4.03
CA ILE A 55 -9.72 24.55 3.27
C ILE A 55 -10.32 23.46 2.40
N PHE A 56 -9.46 22.73 1.68
CA PHE A 56 -9.84 21.56 0.89
C PHE A 56 -8.95 20.38 1.23
N VAL A 57 -9.51 19.18 1.19
CA VAL A 57 -8.74 17.93 1.22
C VAL A 57 -8.83 17.29 -0.15
N VAL A 58 -7.67 17.12 -0.79
CA VAL A 58 -7.56 16.48 -2.11
C VAL A 58 -6.86 15.14 -1.93
N GLN A 59 -7.47 14.08 -2.44
CA GLN A 59 -6.91 12.73 -2.38
C GLN A 59 -6.72 12.15 -3.77
N GLN A 60 -5.59 11.52 -4.00
CA GLN A 60 -5.36 10.72 -5.20
C GLN A 60 -6.05 9.37 -5.01
N ILE A 61 -7.04 9.09 -5.86
CA ILE A 61 -7.83 7.85 -5.82
C ILE A 61 -7.55 6.92 -7.01
N THR A 62 -6.63 7.29 -7.88
CA THR A 62 -6.21 6.50 -9.04
C THR A 62 -4.70 6.67 -9.25
N PRO A 63 -3.88 5.66 -8.94
CA PRO A 63 -4.21 4.41 -8.25
C PRO A 63 -4.58 4.61 -6.77
N VAL A 64 -5.29 3.65 -6.19
CA VAL A 64 -5.55 3.59 -4.73
C VAL A 64 -4.39 2.85 -4.07
N LYS A 65 -4.01 3.31 -2.89
CA LYS A 65 -3.06 2.64 -2.01
C LYS A 65 -3.80 1.83 -0.95
N LEU A 66 -3.49 0.56 -0.87
CA LEU A 66 -3.93 -0.33 0.19
C LEU A 66 -2.75 -0.62 1.11
N LEU A 67 -2.92 -0.41 2.41
CA LEU A 67 -1.95 -0.79 3.43
C LEU A 67 -2.39 -2.10 4.06
N VAL A 68 -1.53 -3.11 3.96
CA VAL A 68 -1.80 -4.47 4.44
C VAL A 68 -0.78 -4.80 5.54
N GLY A 69 -1.26 -5.21 6.70
CA GLY A 69 -0.42 -5.82 7.73
C GLY A 69 -0.18 -7.29 7.41
N ILE A 70 1.06 -7.69 7.28
CA ILE A 70 1.48 -9.07 7.01
C ILE A 70 2.30 -9.57 8.19
N SER A 71 2.11 -10.84 8.57
CA SER A 71 2.85 -11.46 9.68
C SER A 71 4.36 -11.46 9.43
N GLU A 72 5.14 -11.21 10.48
CA GLU A 72 6.61 -11.28 10.44
C GLU A 72 7.13 -12.61 9.87
N SER A 73 6.44 -13.72 10.12
CA SER A 73 6.80 -15.05 9.59
C SER A 73 6.82 -15.13 8.05
N ASP A 74 6.11 -14.21 7.38
CA ASP A 74 6.01 -14.18 5.92
C ASP A 74 6.87 -13.08 5.29
N TYR A 75 7.67 -12.35 6.09
CA TYR A 75 8.49 -11.23 5.63
C TYR A 75 9.38 -11.58 4.44
N THR A 76 10.04 -12.76 4.48
CA THR A 76 10.95 -13.20 3.41
C THR A 76 10.25 -13.62 2.12
N LYS A 77 8.95 -13.88 2.20
CA LYS A 77 8.13 -14.35 1.07
C LYS A 77 7.57 -13.20 0.23
N VAL A 78 7.33 -12.03 0.86
CA VAL A 78 6.73 -10.86 0.19
C VAL A 78 7.80 -10.03 -0.48
N LYS A 79 7.62 -9.76 -1.77
CA LYS A 79 8.55 -8.95 -2.57
C LYS A 79 7.82 -7.85 -3.31
N LYS A 80 8.55 -6.76 -3.56
CA LYS A 80 8.07 -5.69 -4.44
C LYS A 80 7.76 -6.26 -5.83
N GLY A 81 6.56 -5.96 -6.33
CA GLY A 81 6.07 -6.44 -7.62
C GLY A 81 5.15 -7.65 -7.55
N ASP A 82 5.03 -8.32 -6.39
CA ASP A 82 4.12 -9.44 -6.21
C ASP A 82 2.68 -9.02 -6.51
N GLN A 83 1.95 -9.91 -7.15
CA GLN A 83 0.53 -9.70 -7.43
C GLN A 83 -0.30 -10.01 -6.18
N VAL A 84 -1.30 -9.18 -5.95
CA VAL A 84 -2.20 -9.28 -4.81
C VAL A 84 -3.63 -9.25 -5.32
N GLU A 85 -4.39 -10.26 -4.94
CA GLU A 85 -5.83 -10.29 -5.16
C GLU A 85 -6.53 -9.54 -4.01
N ILE A 86 -7.42 -8.62 -4.33
CA ILE A 86 -8.05 -7.73 -3.36
C ILE A 86 -9.57 -7.82 -3.50
N THR A 87 -10.24 -8.01 -2.38
CA THR A 87 -11.69 -7.96 -2.27
C THR A 87 -12.08 -6.87 -1.27
N ALA A 88 -13.11 -6.09 -1.58
CA ALA A 88 -13.64 -5.08 -0.68
C ALA A 88 -15.03 -5.48 -0.21
N ASP A 89 -15.27 -5.43 1.10
CA ASP A 89 -16.55 -5.85 1.69
C ASP A 89 -17.72 -4.97 1.21
N ALA A 90 -17.43 -3.70 0.87
CA ALA A 90 -18.40 -2.78 0.31
C ALA A 90 -18.81 -3.08 -1.15
N ILE A 91 -18.09 -3.97 -1.84
CA ILE A 91 -18.29 -4.30 -3.26
C ILE A 91 -18.26 -5.82 -3.40
N PRO A 92 -19.30 -6.53 -2.95
CA PRO A 92 -19.32 -7.99 -2.98
C PRO A 92 -19.30 -8.52 -4.41
N GLY A 93 -18.62 -9.65 -4.61
CA GLY A 93 -18.55 -10.34 -5.90
C GLY A 93 -17.55 -9.72 -6.91
N ARG A 94 -16.78 -8.71 -6.52
CA ARG A 94 -15.76 -8.12 -7.38
C ARG A 94 -14.37 -8.27 -6.78
N THR A 95 -13.45 -8.74 -7.60
CA THR A 95 -12.04 -8.88 -7.27
C THR A 95 -11.23 -7.82 -8.01
N PHE A 96 -10.28 -7.21 -7.34
CA PHE A 96 -9.34 -6.26 -7.89
C PHE A 96 -7.95 -6.86 -7.83
N THR A 97 -7.10 -6.51 -8.79
CA THR A 97 -5.69 -6.91 -8.79
C THR A 97 -4.83 -5.72 -8.46
N GLY A 98 -3.96 -5.88 -7.47
CA GLY A 98 -2.94 -4.92 -7.10
C GLY A 98 -1.53 -5.48 -7.24
N LYS A 99 -0.55 -4.61 -7.06
CA LYS A 99 0.87 -4.99 -6.99
C LYS A 99 1.51 -4.41 -5.74
N VAL A 100 2.35 -5.21 -5.09
CA VAL A 100 3.19 -4.74 -3.99
C VAL A 100 4.13 -3.65 -4.50
N ASN A 101 3.96 -2.44 -3.98
CA ASN A 101 4.79 -1.28 -4.33
C ASN A 101 5.96 -1.12 -3.37
N ASN A 102 5.69 -1.28 -2.08
CA ASN A 102 6.69 -1.14 -1.04
C ASN A 102 6.41 -2.07 0.14
N VAL A 103 7.47 -2.60 0.73
CA VAL A 103 7.45 -3.36 1.97
C VAL A 103 8.20 -2.54 3.00
N TYR A 104 7.52 -2.10 4.05
CA TYR A 104 8.15 -1.29 5.09
C TYR A 104 9.03 -2.18 5.98
N PRO A 105 10.25 -1.74 6.30
CA PRO A 105 11.21 -2.55 7.07
C PRO A 105 10.89 -2.61 8.56
N THR A 106 9.93 -1.82 9.02
CA THR A 106 9.58 -1.71 10.44
C THR A 106 8.46 -2.69 10.78
N ILE A 107 8.67 -3.48 11.84
CA ILE A 107 7.68 -4.38 12.41
C ILE A 107 6.97 -3.65 13.55
N ASP A 108 5.66 -3.73 13.59
CA ASP A 108 4.85 -3.27 14.71
C ASP A 108 4.98 -4.27 15.87
N PRO A 109 5.56 -3.86 17.02
CA PRO A 109 5.79 -4.76 18.14
C PRO A 109 4.51 -5.22 18.83
N THR A 110 3.39 -4.55 18.60
CA THR A 110 2.11 -4.85 19.24
C THR A 110 1.43 -6.08 18.64
N ASN A 111 1.53 -6.21 17.31
CA ASN A 111 0.82 -7.25 16.54
C ASN A 111 1.76 -8.14 15.71
N HIS A 112 3.08 -7.91 15.77
CA HIS A 112 4.10 -8.66 15.01
C HIS A 112 3.83 -8.69 13.51
N THR A 113 3.39 -7.56 12.96
CA THR A 113 3.15 -7.39 11.53
C THR A 113 4.06 -6.30 10.94
N PHE A 114 4.38 -6.44 9.66
CA PHE A 114 4.98 -5.36 8.88
C PHE A 114 3.96 -4.83 7.87
N THR A 115 4.02 -3.53 7.63
CA THR A 115 3.13 -2.88 6.69
C THR A 115 3.64 -3.05 5.27
N THR A 116 2.75 -3.44 4.37
CA THR A 116 3.03 -3.54 2.93
C THR A 116 2.06 -2.62 2.17
N GLU A 117 2.62 -1.78 1.31
CA GLU A 117 1.85 -0.91 0.43
C GLU A 117 1.57 -1.63 -0.89
N VAL A 118 0.30 -1.76 -1.22
CA VAL A 118 -0.17 -2.34 -2.48
C VAL A 118 -0.85 -1.25 -3.31
N LEU A 119 -0.43 -1.09 -4.56
CA LEU A 119 -1.11 -0.21 -5.50
C LEU A 119 -2.15 -0.97 -6.30
N VAL A 120 -3.35 -0.43 -6.32
CA VAL A 120 -4.52 -1.00 -7.00
C VAL A 120 -5.00 -0.02 -8.06
N GLY A 121 -5.15 -0.49 -9.29
CA GLY A 121 -5.76 0.28 -10.36
C GLY A 121 -7.23 0.58 -10.01
N ASN A 122 -7.65 1.83 -10.18
CA ASN A 122 -9.01 2.29 -9.85
C ASN A 122 -9.50 3.30 -10.89
N THR A 123 -9.43 2.92 -12.15
CA THR A 123 -9.82 3.80 -13.28
C THR A 123 -11.31 4.12 -13.28
N ASP A 124 -12.13 3.20 -12.82
CA ASP A 124 -13.58 3.35 -12.66
C ASP A 124 -13.99 4.05 -11.35
N ARG A 125 -13.01 4.40 -10.50
CA ARG A 125 -13.20 5.09 -9.21
C ARG A 125 -14.16 4.37 -8.27
N THR A 126 -14.30 3.05 -8.39
CA THR A 126 -15.19 2.25 -7.57
C THR A 126 -14.65 2.08 -6.15
N LEU A 127 -13.33 1.90 -6.01
CA LEU A 127 -12.68 1.87 -4.71
C LEU A 127 -12.56 3.29 -4.14
N ARG A 128 -12.94 3.44 -2.87
CA ARG A 128 -12.87 4.73 -2.17
C ARG A 128 -11.94 4.65 -0.97
N PRO A 129 -11.20 5.73 -0.65
CA PRO A 129 -10.45 5.81 0.59
C PRO A 129 -11.34 5.55 1.79
N GLY A 130 -10.82 4.82 2.79
CA GLY A 130 -11.55 4.43 3.98
C GLY A 130 -12.35 3.12 3.87
N MET A 131 -12.40 2.49 2.69
CA MET A 131 -12.99 1.15 2.57
C MET A 131 -12.09 0.10 3.20
N PHE A 132 -12.73 -0.88 3.88
CA PHE A 132 -12.04 -2.09 4.30
C PHE A 132 -11.91 -3.04 3.13
N ALA A 133 -10.71 -3.61 3.00
CA ALA A 133 -10.39 -4.56 1.96
C ALA A 133 -9.56 -5.71 2.52
N ARG A 134 -9.71 -6.88 1.92
CA ARG A 134 -8.91 -8.07 2.19
C ARG A 134 -7.97 -8.31 1.03
N ALA A 135 -6.72 -8.62 1.37
CA ALA A 135 -5.69 -8.92 0.41
C ALA A 135 -5.31 -10.39 0.51
N LYS A 136 -5.26 -11.08 -0.61
CA LYS A 136 -4.77 -12.46 -0.74
C LYS A 136 -3.49 -12.40 -1.57
N VAL A 137 -2.39 -12.83 -0.98
CA VAL A 137 -1.08 -12.93 -1.64
C VAL A 137 -0.75 -14.40 -1.80
N GLU A 138 -0.38 -14.82 -3.02
CA GLU A 138 0.06 -16.19 -3.29
C GLU A 138 1.60 -16.23 -3.31
N PHE A 139 2.19 -16.96 -2.37
CA PHE A 139 3.65 -17.06 -2.18
C PHE A 139 4.29 -18.21 -2.99
N GLY A 140 3.67 -18.65 -4.06
CA GLY A 140 4.14 -19.74 -4.89
C GLY A 140 3.41 -21.07 -4.62
N VAL A 141 3.79 -22.07 -5.39
CA VAL A 141 3.23 -23.42 -5.30
C VAL A 141 4.28 -24.34 -4.68
N ASN A 142 3.95 -24.94 -3.54
CA ASN A 142 4.76 -26.01 -2.98
C ASN A 142 4.27 -27.34 -3.56
N ASN A 143 5.12 -28.01 -4.32
CA ASN A 143 4.87 -29.38 -4.74
C ASN A 143 5.19 -30.31 -3.57
N SER A 144 4.18 -30.65 -2.79
CA SER A 144 4.28 -31.63 -1.70
C SER A 144 3.24 -32.72 -1.90
N ILE A 145 3.60 -33.92 -1.46
CA ILE A 145 2.64 -35.03 -1.43
C ILE A 145 1.65 -34.74 -0.32
N VAL A 146 0.39 -34.60 -0.66
CA VAL A 146 -0.70 -34.38 0.31
C VAL A 146 -1.37 -35.71 0.60
N VAL A 147 -1.45 -36.07 1.86
CA VAL A 147 -2.19 -37.24 2.32
C VAL A 147 -3.36 -36.81 3.21
N PRO A 148 -4.50 -37.52 3.21
CA PRO A 148 -5.59 -37.25 4.14
C PRO A 148 -5.11 -37.36 5.60
N ASP A 149 -5.63 -36.52 6.49
CA ASP A 149 -5.23 -36.51 7.92
C ASP A 149 -5.52 -37.85 8.59
N GLU A 150 -6.53 -38.58 8.15
CA GLU A 150 -6.90 -39.94 8.60
C GLU A 150 -5.84 -40.97 8.25
N ALA A 151 -4.99 -40.74 7.24
CA ALA A 151 -3.89 -41.63 6.88
C ALA A 151 -2.65 -41.43 7.74
N VAL A 152 -2.62 -40.38 8.57
CA VAL A 152 -1.48 -40.06 9.44
C VAL A 152 -1.64 -40.69 10.81
N VAL A 153 -0.80 -41.65 11.12
CA VAL A 153 -0.77 -42.32 12.43
C VAL A 153 0.19 -41.58 13.35
N LYS A 154 -0.30 -41.13 14.52
CA LYS A 154 0.54 -40.53 15.57
C LYS A 154 1.04 -41.64 16.50
N MET A 155 2.34 -41.80 16.60
CA MET A 155 2.94 -42.73 17.57
C MET A 155 2.84 -42.16 18.98
N GLN A 156 2.20 -42.93 19.86
CA GLN A 156 2.12 -42.56 21.29
C GLN A 156 3.53 -42.62 21.92
N GLY A 157 3.91 -41.53 22.57
CA GLY A 157 5.17 -41.41 23.33
C GLY A 157 6.32 -40.72 22.58
N SER A 158 6.39 -40.72 21.25
CA SER A 158 7.47 -40.08 20.51
C SER A 158 7.04 -38.80 19.77
N GLY A 159 5.73 -38.54 19.66
CA GLY A 159 5.20 -37.41 18.85
C GLY A 159 5.46 -37.53 17.35
N GLN A 160 6.06 -38.62 16.91
CA GLN A 160 6.33 -38.87 15.49
C GLN A 160 5.03 -39.19 14.73
N ARG A 161 4.96 -38.71 13.51
CA ARG A 161 3.86 -38.98 12.58
C ARG A 161 4.37 -39.89 11.46
N SER A 162 3.61 -40.92 11.14
CA SER A 162 3.93 -41.84 10.05
C SER A 162 2.73 -42.13 9.18
N VAL A 163 2.99 -42.48 7.94
CA VAL A 163 1.99 -42.99 7.00
C VAL A 163 2.41 -44.39 6.55
N TYR A 164 1.44 -45.25 6.27
CA TYR A 164 1.68 -46.56 5.70
C TYR A 164 1.56 -46.48 4.17
N VAL A 165 2.63 -46.85 3.49
CA VAL A 165 2.67 -46.89 2.01
C VAL A 165 2.71 -48.33 1.58
N VAL A 166 1.79 -48.72 0.68
CA VAL A 166 1.75 -50.05 0.07
C VAL A 166 2.68 -50.08 -1.15
N GLY A 167 3.67 -50.92 -1.12
CA GLY A 167 4.58 -51.16 -2.24
C GLY A 167 3.93 -51.96 -3.37
N SER A 168 4.58 -51.99 -4.53
CA SER A 168 4.14 -52.80 -5.71
C SER A 168 4.14 -54.30 -5.48
N ASP A 169 4.82 -54.75 -4.44
CA ASP A 169 4.92 -56.15 -3.97
C ASP A 169 3.89 -56.49 -2.87
N ASN A 170 2.89 -55.63 -2.66
CA ASN A 170 1.89 -55.74 -1.61
C ASN A 170 2.46 -55.69 -0.17
N THR A 171 3.71 -55.28 0.02
CA THR A 171 4.25 -55.04 1.36
C THR A 171 3.86 -53.65 1.85
N VAL A 172 3.70 -53.50 3.18
CA VAL A 172 3.34 -52.23 3.82
C VAL A 172 4.56 -51.68 4.55
N ASN A 173 5.00 -50.49 4.12
CA ASN A 173 6.12 -49.81 4.75
C ASN A 173 5.64 -48.55 5.50
N SER A 174 6.13 -48.37 6.73
CA SER A 174 5.88 -47.15 7.51
C SER A 174 6.90 -46.09 7.16
N VAL A 175 6.43 -44.93 6.71
CA VAL A 175 7.26 -43.76 6.37
C VAL A 175 6.97 -42.64 7.34
N ILE A 176 8.03 -42.09 7.97
CA ILE A 176 7.89 -40.95 8.89
C ILE A 176 7.66 -39.70 8.06
N VAL A 177 6.62 -38.95 8.41
CA VAL A 177 6.25 -37.67 7.78
C VAL A 177 6.39 -36.52 8.78
N LYS A 178 6.73 -35.35 8.27
CA LYS A 178 6.88 -34.13 9.07
C LYS A 178 5.63 -33.29 9.03
#